data_f2da31faf93bcef7a962e41a45f83f75
#
_entry.id   f2da31faf93bcef7a962e41a45f83f75
#
_cell.length_a   1.000
_cell.length_b   1.000
_cell.length_c   1.000
_cell.angle_alpha   90.00
_cell.angle_beta   90.00
_cell.angle_gamma   90.00
#
_symmetry.space_group_name_H-M   'P 1'
#
loop_
_entity.id
_entity.type
_entity.pdbx_description
1 polymer ?
#
loop_
_entity_poly.entity_id
_entity_poly.type
_entity_poly.pdbx_seq_one_letter_code
_entity_poly.pdbx_strand_id
1 'polypeptide(L)'
;MKRFALVCILLVAALPAGCRSGGDHSPVIATLNAHDIHRDEFEQFLASKMGDVGTADVSDSIRSQMLDEYLKRWLVLDEATRMGLNVTGAEIEQSTQDNPQMKSSVATAATREEMARDLLVEKYYRQIAMRDVRVSPEEIQQYIEKNQSRLTDRPGFLVREIRVQSREEADRLHSEVTEGRRDFASVARLHSDAPNAEQNGLTRYDEGQLPDVLERAVQQLQPGDVSPVIESNYGFHMFKLEQRIQPHAPEERRSQLDERRAQLTEELIARRNQQAVDKAIELLISGAKIQIADSALGFPYTGQLRHN
;
A
#
# COMPACT_ATOMS: atom_id res chain seq x y z
N MET A 1 -82.85 12.77 -47.12
CA MET A 1 -81.56 12.13 -47.03
C MET A 1 -80.47 13.09 -47.48
N LYS A 2 -79.89 13.84 -46.55
CA LYS A 2 -78.86 14.86 -46.83
C LYS A 2 -77.64 14.44 -46.14
N ARG A 3 -76.55 14.16 -46.88
CA ARG A 3 -75.21 13.84 -46.35
C ARG A 3 -74.51 15.13 -46.03
N PHE A 4 -74.18 15.34 -44.76
CA PHE A 4 -73.24 16.38 -44.32
C PHE A 4 -71.84 15.81 -44.28
N ALA A 5 -70.93 16.36 -45.06
CA ALA A 5 -69.53 16.06 -45.04
C ALA A 5 -68.86 16.99 -44.00
N LEU A 6 -68.24 16.43 -42.96
CA LEU A 6 -67.53 17.14 -41.98
C LEU A 6 -66.05 17.22 -42.43
N VAL A 7 -65.58 18.44 -42.74
CA VAL A 7 -64.18 18.70 -43.08
C VAL A 7 -63.46 18.91 -41.77
N CYS A 8 -62.55 17.94 -41.35
CA CYS A 8 -61.65 18.11 -40.27
C CYS A 8 -60.41 18.89 -40.74
N ILE A 9 -60.32 20.15 -40.30
CA ILE A 9 -59.08 20.93 -40.45
C ILE A 9 -58.10 20.46 -39.39
N LEU A 10 -57.01 19.79 -39.81
CA LEU A 10 -55.88 19.45 -38.96
C LEU A 10 -55.04 20.72 -38.74
N LEU A 11 -55.16 21.29 -37.59
CA LEU A 11 -54.24 22.35 -37.11
C LEU A 11 -52.96 21.68 -36.68
N VAL A 12 -51.91 21.75 -37.48
CA VAL A 12 -50.57 21.37 -37.09
C VAL A 12 -50.00 22.47 -36.19
N ALA A 13 -50.09 22.28 -34.89
CA ALA A 13 -49.39 23.11 -33.94
C ALA A 13 -47.88 22.81 -34.01
N ALA A 14 -47.10 23.70 -34.61
CA ALA A 14 -45.65 23.70 -34.54
C ALA A 14 -45.28 23.98 -33.08
N LEU A 15 -44.89 22.93 -32.37
CA LEU A 15 -44.22 23.05 -31.08
C LEU A 15 -42.84 23.73 -31.29
N PRO A 16 -42.52 24.80 -30.61
CA PRO A 16 -41.14 25.33 -30.66
C PRO A 16 -40.20 24.26 -30.14
N ALA A 17 -39.19 23.94 -30.93
CA ALA A 17 -38.05 23.16 -30.47
C ALA A 17 -37.48 23.87 -29.25
N GLY A 18 -37.86 23.39 -28.07
CA GLY A 18 -37.26 23.82 -26.82
C GLY A 18 -35.75 23.60 -26.92
N CYS A 19 -35.00 24.68 -26.88
CA CYS A 19 -33.57 24.63 -26.59
C CYS A 19 -33.41 23.78 -25.33
N ARG A 20 -32.93 22.55 -25.50
CA ARG A 20 -32.30 21.86 -24.37
C ARG A 20 -31.17 22.78 -23.93
N SER A 21 -31.35 23.43 -22.80
CA SER A 21 -30.24 24.04 -22.06
C SER A 21 -29.22 22.92 -21.85
N GLY A 22 -28.16 22.94 -22.66
CA GLY A 22 -26.99 22.14 -22.39
C GLY A 22 -26.50 22.54 -21.01
N GLY A 23 -26.71 21.67 -20.03
CA GLY A 23 -25.95 21.77 -18.77
C GLY A 23 -24.49 21.84 -19.18
N ASP A 24 -23.77 22.74 -18.57
CA ASP A 24 -22.33 22.90 -18.77
C ASP A 24 -21.67 21.63 -18.19
N HIS A 25 -21.65 20.56 -18.98
CA HIS A 25 -21.04 19.31 -18.57
C HIS A 25 -19.54 19.52 -18.61
N SER A 26 -18.90 19.20 -17.51
CA SER A 26 -17.43 19.15 -17.38
C SER A 26 -16.82 18.36 -18.56
N PRO A 27 -15.64 18.76 -19.08
CA PRO A 27 -15.02 18.09 -20.21
C PRO A 27 -14.88 16.58 -20.01
N VAL A 28 -15.13 15.80 -21.07
CA VAL A 28 -14.82 14.36 -21.10
C VAL A 28 -13.31 14.19 -21.15
N ILE A 29 -12.75 13.55 -20.14
CA ILE A 29 -11.30 13.31 -20.00
C ILE A 29 -10.89 11.90 -20.41
N ALA A 30 -11.82 10.95 -20.39
CA ALA A 30 -11.59 9.61 -20.89
C ALA A 30 -12.92 8.98 -21.33
N THR A 31 -12.84 7.99 -22.23
CA THR A 31 -13.96 7.14 -22.61
C THR A 31 -13.57 5.69 -22.37
N LEU A 32 -14.37 4.97 -21.60
CA LEU A 32 -14.22 3.54 -21.32
C LEU A 32 -15.36 2.77 -21.99
N ASN A 33 -15.06 1.97 -23.00
CA ASN A 33 -16.07 1.31 -23.83
C ASN A 33 -17.06 2.32 -24.43
N ALA A 34 -18.24 2.46 -23.85
CA ALA A 34 -19.28 3.43 -24.24
C ALA A 34 -19.60 4.43 -23.11
N HIS A 35 -18.78 4.49 -22.06
CA HIS A 35 -18.99 5.34 -20.91
C HIS A 35 -18.00 6.51 -20.92
N ASP A 36 -18.51 7.73 -20.90
CA ASP A 36 -17.70 8.94 -20.83
C ASP A 36 -17.42 9.29 -19.38
N ILE A 37 -16.15 9.55 -19.11
CA ILE A 37 -15.64 9.99 -17.81
C ILE A 37 -15.41 11.49 -17.86
N HIS A 38 -16.06 12.20 -16.96
CA HIS A 38 -15.97 13.66 -16.87
C HIS A 38 -14.90 14.12 -15.87
N ARG A 39 -14.31 15.30 -16.13
CA ARG A 39 -13.25 15.86 -15.29
C ARG A 39 -13.69 16.08 -13.86
N ASP A 40 -14.89 16.60 -13.62
CA ASP A 40 -15.42 16.88 -12.29
C ASP A 40 -15.59 15.61 -11.45
N GLU A 41 -15.98 14.49 -12.06
CA GLU A 41 -16.07 13.19 -11.39
C GLU A 41 -14.67 12.71 -10.93
N PHE A 42 -13.68 12.86 -11.80
CA PHE A 42 -12.29 12.52 -11.44
C PHE A 42 -11.74 13.46 -10.36
N GLU A 43 -11.98 14.77 -10.45
CA GLU A 43 -11.52 15.72 -9.41
C GLU A 43 -12.20 15.47 -8.06
N GLN A 44 -13.46 15.06 -8.03
CA GLN A 44 -14.13 14.62 -6.81
C GLN A 44 -13.49 13.36 -6.23
N PHE A 45 -13.21 12.37 -7.08
CA PHE A 45 -12.48 11.18 -6.65
C PHE A 45 -11.10 11.52 -6.10
N LEU A 46 -10.33 12.34 -6.80
CA LEU A 46 -9.01 12.79 -6.37
C LEU A 46 -9.09 13.50 -5.01
N ALA A 47 -10.03 14.42 -4.84
CA ALA A 47 -10.25 15.11 -3.57
C ALA A 47 -10.59 14.14 -2.43
N SER A 48 -11.43 13.13 -2.70
CA SER A 48 -11.77 12.12 -1.71
C SER A 48 -10.57 11.28 -1.23
N LYS A 49 -9.56 11.10 -2.08
CA LYS A 49 -8.34 10.34 -1.76
C LYS A 49 -7.25 11.20 -1.11
N MET A 50 -7.21 12.49 -1.44
CA MET A 50 -6.19 13.42 -0.91
C MET A 50 -6.54 13.97 0.48
N GLY A 51 -7.80 13.96 0.88
CA GLY A 51 -8.23 14.48 2.19
C GLY A 51 -7.78 15.92 2.42
N ASP A 52 -7.19 16.18 3.58
CA ASP A 52 -6.77 17.53 4.01
C ASP A 52 -5.58 18.11 3.22
N VAL A 53 -4.86 17.30 2.44
CA VAL A 53 -3.70 17.75 1.62
C VAL A 53 -4.16 18.68 0.48
N GLY A 54 -5.42 18.57 0.07
CA GLY A 54 -5.96 19.31 -1.08
C GLY A 54 -5.42 18.81 -2.43
N THR A 55 -6.08 19.21 -3.52
CA THR A 55 -5.72 18.75 -4.87
C THR A 55 -4.74 19.70 -5.58
N ALA A 56 -4.53 20.91 -5.07
CA ALA A 56 -3.73 21.95 -5.74
C ALA A 56 -2.24 21.60 -5.87
N ASP A 57 -1.68 20.94 -4.86
CA ASP A 57 -0.25 20.61 -4.78
C ASP A 57 0.07 19.19 -5.27
N VAL A 58 -0.93 18.49 -5.84
CA VAL A 58 -0.73 17.12 -6.35
C VAL A 58 0.03 17.16 -7.68
N SER A 59 1.19 16.48 -7.74
CA SER A 59 2.01 16.41 -8.95
C SER A 59 1.28 15.69 -10.11
N ASP A 60 1.66 16.02 -11.34
CA ASP A 60 1.09 15.40 -12.55
C ASP A 60 1.27 13.87 -12.58
N SER A 61 2.36 13.36 -12.02
CA SER A 61 2.61 11.93 -11.89
C SER A 61 1.58 11.26 -10.95
N ILE A 62 1.30 11.87 -9.81
CA ILE A 62 0.29 11.36 -8.86
C ILE A 62 -1.11 11.48 -9.48
N ARG A 63 -1.43 12.59 -10.16
CA ARG A 63 -2.70 12.74 -10.88
C ARG A 63 -2.89 11.65 -11.93
N SER A 64 -1.83 11.32 -12.68
CA SER A 64 -1.86 10.26 -13.68
C SER A 64 -2.09 8.88 -13.05
N GLN A 65 -1.44 8.57 -11.93
CA GLN A 65 -1.66 7.33 -11.19
C GLN A 65 -3.09 7.25 -10.63
N MET A 66 -3.59 8.36 -10.09
CA MET A 66 -4.97 8.42 -9.57
C MET A 66 -6.00 8.28 -10.69
N LEU A 67 -5.72 8.80 -11.88
CA LEU A 67 -6.58 8.59 -13.05
C LEU A 67 -6.58 7.11 -13.46
N ASP A 68 -5.41 6.44 -13.51
CA ASP A 68 -5.35 5.01 -13.76
C ASP A 68 -6.19 4.20 -12.77
N GLU A 69 -6.08 4.51 -11.47
CA GLU A 69 -6.87 3.84 -10.43
C GLU A 69 -8.38 4.11 -10.59
N TYR A 70 -8.75 5.34 -10.93
CA TYR A 70 -10.13 5.70 -11.18
C TYR A 70 -10.71 4.95 -12.40
N LEU A 71 -9.96 4.86 -13.50
CA LEU A 71 -10.38 4.14 -14.70
C LEU A 71 -10.48 2.63 -14.45
N LYS A 72 -9.52 2.03 -13.73
CA LYS A 72 -9.60 0.62 -13.31
C LYS A 72 -10.83 0.36 -12.44
N ARG A 73 -11.13 1.25 -11.49
CA ARG A 73 -12.33 1.15 -10.66
C ARG A 73 -13.61 1.15 -11.51
N TRP A 74 -13.69 2.02 -12.51
CA TRP A 74 -14.82 2.06 -13.43
C TRP A 74 -14.97 0.77 -14.26
N LEU A 75 -13.87 0.18 -14.74
CA LEU A 75 -13.91 -1.11 -15.44
C LEU A 75 -14.46 -2.21 -14.54
N VAL A 76 -14.09 -2.22 -13.27
CA VAL A 76 -14.63 -3.19 -12.29
C VAL A 76 -16.11 -2.95 -12.03
N LEU A 77 -16.56 -1.70 -11.90
CA LEU A 77 -17.97 -1.36 -11.70
C LEU A 77 -18.84 -1.75 -12.89
N ASP A 78 -18.37 -1.49 -14.12
CA ASP A 78 -19.04 -1.87 -15.36
C ASP A 78 -19.21 -3.39 -15.44
N GLU A 79 -18.14 -4.14 -15.21
CA GLU A 79 -18.16 -5.60 -15.22
C GLU A 79 -19.04 -6.18 -14.10
N ALA A 80 -18.93 -5.65 -12.86
CA ALA A 80 -19.77 -6.07 -11.75
C ALA A 80 -21.27 -5.92 -12.08
N THR A 81 -21.61 -4.77 -12.66
CA THR A 81 -22.99 -4.47 -13.10
C THR A 81 -23.42 -5.42 -14.22
N ARG A 82 -22.57 -5.64 -15.22
CA ARG A 82 -22.81 -6.59 -16.32
C ARG A 82 -23.04 -8.02 -15.82
N MET A 83 -22.36 -8.41 -14.75
CA MET A 83 -22.53 -9.72 -14.09
C MET A 83 -23.75 -9.78 -13.16
N GLY A 84 -24.50 -8.70 -13.01
CA GLY A 84 -25.70 -8.62 -12.18
C GLY A 84 -25.41 -8.47 -10.69
N LEU A 85 -24.18 -8.11 -10.31
CA LEU A 85 -23.88 -7.76 -8.93
C LEU A 85 -24.54 -6.43 -8.57
N ASN A 86 -25.07 -6.34 -7.37
CA ASN A 86 -25.63 -5.11 -6.82
C ASN A 86 -25.32 -5.01 -5.33
N VAL A 87 -25.49 -3.82 -4.78
CA VAL A 87 -25.36 -3.53 -3.35
C VAL A 87 -26.72 -3.11 -2.81
N THR A 88 -27.15 -3.77 -1.75
CA THR A 88 -28.42 -3.49 -1.09
C THR A 88 -28.28 -2.38 -0.03
N GLY A 89 -29.38 -1.73 0.31
CA GLY A 89 -29.40 -0.77 1.42
C GLY A 89 -28.92 -1.38 2.75
N ALA A 90 -29.24 -2.64 2.99
CA ALA A 90 -28.81 -3.36 4.19
C ALA A 90 -27.29 -3.57 4.26
N GLU A 91 -26.62 -3.83 3.11
CA GLU A 91 -25.17 -3.95 3.04
C GLU A 91 -24.47 -2.61 3.33
N ILE A 92 -25.04 -1.50 2.86
CA ILE A 92 -24.55 -0.15 3.16
C ILE A 92 -24.69 0.15 4.66
N GLU A 93 -25.83 -0.17 5.24
CA GLU A 93 -26.08 0.02 6.68
C GLU A 93 -25.13 -0.81 7.54
N GLN A 94 -24.92 -2.07 7.17
CA GLN A 94 -23.97 -2.97 7.85
C GLN A 94 -22.54 -2.41 7.79
N SER A 95 -22.06 -2.01 6.62
CA SER A 95 -20.74 -1.41 6.45
C SER A 95 -20.55 -0.14 7.30
N THR A 96 -21.63 0.67 7.41
CA THR A 96 -21.62 1.88 8.26
C THR A 96 -21.58 1.54 9.76
N GLN A 97 -22.19 0.43 10.18
CA GLN A 97 -22.13 -0.04 11.57
C GLN A 97 -20.76 -0.60 11.93
N ASP A 98 -20.14 -1.33 11.01
CA ASP A 98 -18.82 -1.93 11.19
C ASP A 98 -17.70 -0.86 11.23
N ASN A 99 -17.94 0.32 10.64
CA ASN A 99 -17.02 1.45 10.67
C ASN A 99 -17.69 2.73 11.21
N PRO A 100 -17.70 2.94 12.54
CA PRO A 100 -18.39 4.09 13.17
C PRO A 100 -17.87 5.47 12.71
N GLN A 101 -16.63 5.58 12.21
CA GLN A 101 -16.09 6.83 11.69
C GLN A 101 -16.79 7.26 10.38
N MET A 102 -17.38 6.30 9.65
CA MET A 102 -18.17 6.58 8.45
C MET A 102 -19.59 7.07 8.73
N LYS A 103 -20.11 6.95 9.95
CA LYS A 103 -21.48 7.37 10.29
C LYS A 103 -21.77 8.85 10.00
N SER A 104 -20.79 9.72 10.21
CA SER A 104 -20.90 11.14 9.91
C SER A 104 -20.79 11.47 8.42
N SER A 105 -20.11 10.61 7.64
CA SER A 105 -19.85 10.82 6.21
C SER A 105 -21.03 10.41 5.33
N VAL A 106 -21.87 9.48 5.78
CA VAL A 106 -23.00 8.90 5.00
C VAL A 106 -24.26 9.79 5.02
N ALA A 107 -24.14 11.03 5.50
CA ALA A 107 -25.29 11.92 5.68
C ALA A 107 -25.91 12.42 4.36
N THR A 108 -25.20 12.33 3.23
CA THR A 108 -25.71 12.78 1.92
C THR A 108 -25.98 11.62 0.98
N ALA A 109 -26.88 11.83 0.00
CA ALA A 109 -27.14 10.85 -1.05
C ALA A 109 -25.87 10.54 -1.87
N ALA A 110 -25.05 11.55 -2.14
CA ALA A 110 -23.81 11.40 -2.91
C ALA A 110 -22.78 10.51 -2.19
N THR A 111 -22.58 10.69 -0.88
CA THR A 111 -21.67 9.84 -0.10
C THR A 111 -22.18 8.41 0.03
N ARG A 112 -23.51 8.22 0.07
CA ARG A 112 -24.12 6.88 0.08
C ARG A 112 -23.93 6.16 -1.25
N GLU A 113 -24.04 6.87 -2.36
CA GLU A 113 -23.79 6.32 -3.70
C GLU A 113 -22.32 5.92 -3.88
N GLU A 114 -21.39 6.75 -3.43
CA GLU A 114 -19.96 6.43 -3.49
C GLU A 114 -19.61 5.20 -2.64
N MET A 115 -20.19 5.09 -1.44
CA MET A 115 -20.07 3.89 -0.61
C MET A 115 -20.64 2.65 -1.31
N ALA A 116 -21.77 2.78 -1.98
CA ALA A 116 -22.34 1.66 -2.75
C ALA A 116 -21.41 1.21 -3.88
N ARG A 117 -20.73 2.15 -4.55
CA ARG A 117 -19.72 1.84 -5.57
C ARG A 117 -18.50 1.13 -4.97
N ASP A 118 -17.98 1.59 -3.83
CA ASP A 118 -16.86 0.94 -3.15
C ASP A 118 -17.23 -0.49 -2.70
N LEU A 119 -18.40 -0.67 -2.12
CA LEU A 119 -18.91 -1.99 -1.75
C LEU A 119 -19.12 -2.92 -2.95
N LEU A 120 -19.53 -2.37 -4.11
CA LEU A 120 -19.70 -3.15 -5.33
C LEU A 120 -18.35 -3.62 -5.88
N VAL A 121 -17.31 -2.78 -5.85
CA VAL A 121 -15.94 -3.13 -6.21
C VAL A 121 -15.41 -4.22 -5.29
N GLU A 122 -15.58 -4.07 -3.96
CA GLU A 122 -15.18 -5.08 -3.00
C GLU A 122 -15.92 -6.42 -3.23
N LYS A 123 -17.23 -6.36 -3.51
CA LYS A 123 -18.04 -7.53 -3.81
C LYS A 123 -17.57 -8.25 -5.06
N TYR A 124 -17.21 -7.52 -6.11
CA TYR A 124 -16.61 -8.09 -7.32
C TYR A 124 -15.30 -8.82 -7.00
N TYR A 125 -14.40 -8.18 -6.28
CA TYR A 125 -13.13 -8.82 -5.92
C TYR A 125 -13.36 -10.10 -5.11
N ARG A 126 -14.20 -10.05 -4.09
CA ARG A 126 -14.45 -11.18 -3.21
C ARG A 126 -15.18 -12.33 -3.91
N GLN A 127 -16.23 -12.04 -4.69
CA GLN A 127 -17.10 -13.06 -5.28
C GLN A 127 -16.66 -13.56 -6.64
N ILE A 128 -15.89 -12.75 -7.38
CA ILE A 128 -15.48 -13.05 -8.75
C ILE A 128 -13.97 -13.24 -8.84
N ALA A 129 -13.19 -12.22 -8.56
CA ALA A 129 -11.73 -12.28 -8.77
C ALA A 129 -11.06 -13.30 -7.84
N MET A 130 -11.42 -13.32 -6.57
CA MET A 130 -10.84 -14.19 -5.55
C MET A 130 -11.66 -15.48 -5.30
N ARG A 131 -12.78 -15.70 -6.03
CA ARG A 131 -13.69 -16.82 -5.78
C ARG A 131 -13.00 -18.17 -5.73
N ASP A 132 -12.06 -18.39 -6.61
CA ASP A 132 -11.35 -19.66 -6.77
C ASP A 132 -9.95 -19.67 -6.16
N VAL A 133 -9.59 -18.59 -5.44
CA VAL A 133 -8.32 -18.55 -4.71
C VAL A 133 -8.33 -19.60 -3.60
N ARG A 134 -7.39 -20.52 -3.67
CA ARG A 134 -7.14 -21.53 -2.64
C ARG A 134 -5.65 -21.58 -2.38
N VAL A 135 -5.31 -21.74 -1.12
CA VAL A 135 -3.94 -22.00 -0.69
C VAL A 135 -3.96 -23.36 -0.02
N SER A 136 -3.24 -24.32 -0.58
CA SER A 136 -3.21 -25.67 -0.01
C SER A 136 -2.32 -25.74 1.24
N PRO A 137 -2.54 -26.73 2.13
CA PRO A 137 -1.64 -26.97 3.26
C PRO A 137 -0.18 -27.18 2.83
N GLU A 138 0.04 -27.84 1.71
CA GLU A 138 1.38 -28.09 1.14
C GLU A 138 2.04 -26.79 0.68
N GLU A 139 1.28 -25.89 0.09
CA GLU A 139 1.75 -24.58 -0.34
C GLU A 139 2.11 -23.68 0.85
N ILE A 140 1.30 -23.72 1.89
CA ILE A 140 1.59 -23.04 3.17
C ILE A 140 2.90 -23.57 3.74
N GLN A 141 3.05 -24.90 3.79
CA GLN A 141 4.24 -25.54 4.33
C GLN A 141 5.49 -25.12 3.55
N GLN A 142 5.46 -25.17 2.20
CA GLN A 142 6.56 -24.72 1.36
C GLN A 142 6.90 -23.23 1.54
N TYR A 143 5.89 -22.39 1.73
CA TYR A 143 6.11 -20.97 1.98
C TYR A 143 6.77 -20.72 3.33
N ILE A 144 6.34 -21.45 4.36
CA ILE A 144 6.95 -21.42 5.69
C ILE A 144 8.40 -21.88 5.63
N GLU A 145 8.70 -22.98 4.94
CA GLU A 145 10.06 -23.50 4.78
C GLU A 145 10.98 -22.49 4.07
N LYS A 146 10.50 -21.87 2.98
CA LYS A 146 11.25 -20.81 2.28
C LYS A 146 11.52 -19.56 3.15
N ASN A 147 10.68 -19.32 4.13
CA ASN A 147 10.80 -18.17 5.04
C ASN A 147 11.28 -18.59 6.45
N GLN A 148 11.93 -19.76 6.56
CA GLN A 148 12.31 -20.34 7.84
C GLN A 148 13.22 -19.43 8.67
N SER A 149 14.07 -18.63 8.03
CA SER A 149 14.87 -17.62 8.72
C SER A 149 14.07 -16.60 9.50
N ARG A 150 12.82 -16.33 9.11
CA ARG A 150 11.88 -15.44 9.82
C ARG A 150 11.25 -16.11 11.03
N LEU A 151 11.34 -17.45 11.14
CA LEU A 151 10.81 -18.24 12.25
C LEU A 151 11.87 -18.55 13.31
N THR A 152 13.15 -18.36 12.97
CA THR A 152 14.23 -18.70 13.87
C THR A 152 14.32 -17.70 15.03
N ASP A 153 14.17 -18.23 16.21
CA ASP A 153 14.50 -17.53 17.46
C ASP A 153 16.00 -17.75 17.72
N ARG A 154 16.83 -16.99 16.98
CA ARG A 154 18.29 -17.11 17.12
C ARG A 154 18.78 -16.32 18.30
N PRO A 155 19.68 -16.89 19.12
CA PRO A 155 20.41 -16.10 20.06
C PRO A 155 21.22 -15.03 19.33
N GLY A 156 21.58 -13.96 20.02
CA GLY A 156 22.31 -12.89 19.38
C GLY A 156 22.63 -11.75 20.35
N PHE A 157 23.00 -10.62 19.78
CA PHE A 157 23.45 -9.47 20.50
C PHE A 157 22.77 -8.20 19.99
N LEU A 158 22.20 -7.40 20.86
CA LEU A 158 21.85 -6.01 20.59
C LEU A 158 23.06 -5.17 21.00
N VAL A 159 23.72 -4.56 20.04
CA VAL A 159 24.95 -3.78 20.25
C VAL A 159 24.83 -2.39 19.64
N ARG A 160 25.70 -1.47 20.11
CA ARG A 160 26.08 -0.30 19.34
C ARG A 160 27.44 -0.53 18.74
N GLU A 161 27.62 -0.14 17.49
CA GLU A 161 28.86 -0.27 16.74
C GLU A 161 29.41 1.12 16.36
N ILE A 162 30.71 1.30 16.57
CA ILE A 162 31.49 2.36 15.94
C ILE A 162 32.50 1.68 15.04
N ARG A 163 32.53 2.07 13.78
CA ARG A 163 33.54 1.65 12.81
C ARG A 163 34.20 2.87 12.22
N VAL A 164 35.55 2.86 12.17
CA VAL A 164 36.37 3.90 11.54
C VAL A 164 37.50 3.27 10.74
N GLN A 165 38.12 4.03 9.85
CA GLN A 165 39.16 3.51 8.95
C GLN A 165 40.59 3.67 9.53
N SER A 166 40.78 4.54 10.54
CA SER A 166 42.09 4.81 11.15
C SER A 166 42.20 4.20 12.54
N ARG A 167 43.30 3.53 12.81
CA ARG A 167 43.62 2.97 14.11
C ARG A 167 43.76 4.06 15.19
N GLU A 168 44.42 5.18 14.86
CA GLU A 168 44.61 6.29 15.77
C GLU A 168 43.26 6.91 16.17
N GLU A 169 42.33 7.04 15.20
CA GLU A 169 41.00 7.54 15.47
C GLU A 169 40.24 6.57 16.37
N ALA A 170 40.28 5.27 16.08
CA ALA A 170 39.64 4.25 16.90
C ALA A 170 40.14 4.29 18.35
N ASP A 171 41.44 4.32 18.55
CA ASP A 171 42.03 4.34 19.89
C ASP A 171 41.69 5.64 20.68
N ARG A 172 41.63 6.79 19.98
CA ARG A 172 41.15 8.06 20.55
C ARG A 172 39.67 7.98 20.96
N LEU A 173 38.80 7.55 20.06
CA LEU A 173 37.36 7.44 20.33
C LEU A 173 37.07 6.40 21.43
N HIS A 174 37.82 5.29 21.43
CA HIS A 174 37.74 4.28 22.51
C HIS A 174 38.03 4.88 23.88
N SER A 175 39.11 5.64 24.01
CA SER A 175 39.45 6.33 25.26
C SER A 175 38.37 7.32 25.70
N GLU A 176 37.79 8.08 24.73
CA GLU A 176 36.71 9.04 25.01
C GLU A 176 35.47 8.38 25.59
N VAL A 177 35.06 7.21 25.04
CA VAL A 177 33.85 6.53 25.49
C VAL A 177 34.06 5.69 26.75
N THR A 178 35.22 5.05 26.90
CA THR A 178 35.53 4.21 28.09
C THR A 178 35.83 5.05 29.36
N GLU A 179 36.40 6.24 29.19
CA GLU A 179 36.59 7.17 30.28
C GLU A 179 35.35 8.02 30.61
N GLY A 180 34.25 7.79 29.92
CA GLY A 180 32.98 8.49 30.13
C GLY A 180 32.98 9.96 29.70
N ARG A 181 33.99 10.39 28.93
CA ARG A 181 34.06 11.77 28.40
C ARG A 181 33.01 12.04 27.31
N ARG A 182 32.60 11.02 26.59
CA ARG A 182 31.54 11.08 25.56
C ARG A 182 30.65 9.84 25.61
N ASP A 183 29.42 10.05 25.27
CA ASP A 183 28.43 8.96 25.11
C ASP A 183 28.71 8.16 23.84
N PHE A 184 28.68 6.82 23.94
CA PHE A 184 28.96 5.91 22.83
C PHE A 184 27.99 6.11 21.64
N ALA A 185 26.70 6.30 21.91
CA ALA A 185 25.67 6.51 20.88
C ALA A 185 25.93 7.79 20.08
N SER A 186 26.33 8.87 20.78
CA SER A 186 26.66 10.15 20.16
C SER A 186 27.93 10.05 19.31
N VAL A 187 28.93 9.33 19.76
CA VAL A 187 30.17 9.08 19.01
C VAL A 187 29.89 8.22 17.78
N ALA A 188 29.08 7.17 17.92
CA ALA A 188 28.68 6.33 16.80
C ALA A 188 28.01 7.15 15.69
N ARG A 189 27.06 8.01 16.04
CA ARG A 189 26.35 8.85 15.05
C ARG A 189 27.27 9.84 14.33
N LEU A 190 28.29 10.39 15.03
CA LEU A 190 29.12 11.48 14.50
C LEU A 190 30.37 10.99 13.78
N HIS A 191 30.87 9.82 14.12
CA HIS A 191 32.21 9.36 13.66
C HIS A 191 32.18 7.99 12.99
N SER A 192 31.12 7.17 13.18
CA SER A 192 31.08 5.86 12.59
C SER A 192 30.75 5.91 11.10
N ASP A 193 31.47 5.11 10.30
CA ASP A 193 31.15 4.85 8.89
C ASP A 193 30.34 3.54 8.69
N ALA A 194 29.93 2.91 9.81
CA ALA A 194 29.06 1.74 9.73
C ALA A 194 27.64 2.10 9.25
N PRO A 195 26.92 1.19 8.55
CA PRO A 195 25.60 1.46 8.01
C PRO A 195 24.54 1.89 9.05
N ASN A 196 24.77 1.54 10.31
CA ASN A 196 23.90 1.84 11.45
C ASN A 196 24.28 3.13 12.22
N ALA A 197 25.18 3.94 11.68
CA ALA A 197 25.63 5.19 12.31
C ALA A 197 24.45 6.15 12.61
N GLU A 198 23.53 6.34 11.67
CA GLU A 198 22.35 7.21 11.83
C GLU A 198 21.40 6.74 12.94
N GLN A 199 21.39 5.43 13.24
CA GLN A 199 20.67 4.82 14.36
C GLN A 199 21.50 4.84 15.66
N ASN A 200 22.44 5.77 15.80
CA ASN A 200 23.38 5.86 16.94
C ASN A 200 24.19 4.57 17.12
N GLY A 201 24.53 3.90 16.03
CA GLY A 201 25.25 2.64 16.00
C GLY A 201 24.45 1.42 16.43
N LEU A 202 23.16 1.56 16.80
CA LEU A 202 22.35 0.44 17.32
C LEU A 202 22.04 -0.56 16.21
N THR A 203 22.32 -1.83 16.47
CA THR A 203 22.00 -2.93 15.55
C THR A 203 21.91 -4.26 16.31
N ARG A 204 21.16 -5.20 15.71
CA ARG A 204 21.10 -6.58 16.18
C ARG A 204 21.95 -7.44 15.26
N TYR A 205 22.78 -8.28 15.84
CA TYR A 205 23.45 -9.39 15.17
C TYR A 205 22.99 -10.70 15.78
N ASP A 206 22.54 -11.63 14.94
CA ASP A 206 22.33 -13.01 15.36
C ASP A 206 23.71 -13.73 15.48
N GLU A 207 23.83 -14.75 16.32
CA GLU A 207 25.05 -15.57 16.41
C GLU A 207 25.43 -16.13 15.03
N GLY A 208 26.69 -16.00 14.67
CA GLY A 208 27.24 -16.39 13.37
C GLY A 208 27.09 -15.35 12.26
N GLN A 209 26.56 -14.16 12.52
CA GLN A 209 26.45 -13.07 11.52
C GLN A 209 27.72 -12.19 11.46
N LEU A 210 28.42 -12.05 12.56
CA LEU A 210 29.65 -11.28 12.60
C LEU A 210 30.84 -12.14 12.16
N PRO A 211 31.89 -11.56 11.56
CA PRO A 211 33.18 -12.22 11.43
C PRO A 211 33.68 -12.74 12.78
N ASP A 212 34.30 -13.92 12.79
CA ASP A 212 34.71 -14.61 14.02
C ASP A 212 35.47 -13.75 15.02
N VAL A 213 36.31 -12.84 14.52
CA VAL A 213 37.14 -11.95 15.40
C VAL A 213 36.26 -10.92 16.12
N LEU A 214 35.26 -10.39 15.44
CA LEU A 214 34.30 -9.44 15.99
C LEU A 214 33.32 -10.14 16.94
N GLU A 215 32.80 -11.28 16.52
CA GLU A 215 31.83 -12.04 17.32
C GLU A 215 32.43 -12.50 18.66
N ARG A 216 33.64 -13.04 18.66
CA ARG A 216 34.32 -13.42 19.90
C ARG A 216 34.49 -12.26 20.86
N ALA A 217 34.79 -11.06 20.36
CA ALA A 217 34.92 -9.89 21.22
C ALA A 217 33.57 -9.49 21.83
N VAL A 218 32.49 -9.49 21.05
CA VAL A 218 31.14 -9.19 21.56
C VAL A 218 30.66 -10.26 22.55
N GLN A 219 30.98 -11.53 22.33
CA GLN A 219 30.63 -12.65 23.22
C GLN A 219 31.23 -12.51 24.60
N GLN A 220 32.36 -11.81 24.77
CA GLN A 220 33.02 -11.59 26.06
C GLN A 220 32.44 -10.45 26.88
N LEU A 221 31.63 -9.57 26.27
CA LEU A 221 31.08 -8.40 26.94
C LEU A 221 29.88 -8.77 27.85
N GLN A 222 29.74 -8.00 28.91
CA GLN A 222 28.50 -7.91 29.68
C GLN A 222 27.67 -6.72 29.18
N PRO A 223 26.33 -6.72 29.37
CA PRO A 223 25.53 -5.56 29.05
C PRO A 223 26.07 -4.27 29.69
N GLY A 224 26.32 -3.25 28.87
CA GLY A 224 26.97 -1.99 29.26
C GLY A 224 28.46 -1.90 28.94
N ASP A 225 29.14 -3.04 28.76
CA ASP A 225 30.57 -3.05 28.47
C ASP A 225 30.89 -2.58 27.05
N VAL A 226 32.07 -1.97 26.89
CA VAL A 226 32.65 -1.59 25.60
C VAL A 226 33.81 -2.52 25.26
N SER A 227 33.86 -3.03 24.04
CA SER A 227 34.95 -3.89 23.55
C SER A 227 36.24 -3.10 23.38
N PRO A 228 37.39 -3.76 23.40
CA PRO A 228 38.60 -3.19 22.80
C PRO A 228 38.40 -2.80 21.35
N VAL A 229 39.34 -2.02 20.80
CA VAL A 229 39.40 -1.76 19.34
C VAL A 229 39.78 -3.04 18.62
N ILE A 230 38.98 -3.46 17.67
CA ILE A 230 39.14 -4.73 16.91
C ILE A 230 39.36 -4.40 15.43
N GLU A 231 40.41 -4.90 14.87
CA GLU A 231 40.73 -4.76 13.45
C GLU A 231 40.01 -5.84 12.62
N SER A 232 39.44 -5.44 11.49
CA SER A 232 38.87 -6.33 10.50
C SER A 232 39.17 -5.87 9.06
N ASN A 233 38.76 -6.60 8.07
CA ASN A 233 38.86 -6.19 6.65
C ASN A 233 38.02 -4.96 6.29
N TYR A 234 37.15 -4.50 7.21
CA TYR A 234 36.26 -3.37 7.01
C TYR A 234 36.67 -2.12 7.80
N GLY A 235 37.80 -2.18 8.53
CA GLY A 235 38.28 -1.12 9.38
C GLY A 235 38.44 -1.54 10.85
N PHE A 236 38.41 -0.57 11.73
CA PHE A 236 38.56 -0.73 13.20
C PHE A 236 37.21 -0.57 13.86
N HIS A 237 36.80 -1.57 14.62
CA HIS A 237 35.49 -1.69 15.25
C HIS A 237 35.56 -1.56 16.75
N MET A 238 34.54 -1.00 17.34
CA MET A 238 34.25 -1.02 18.78
C MET A 238 32.79 -1.32 18.96
N PHE A 239 32.45 -2.17 19.92
CA PHE A 239 31.09 -2.51 20.26
C PHE A 239 30.78 -2.17 21.70
N LYS A 240 29.57 -1.65 21.94
CA LYS A 240 28.97 -1.62 23.27
C LYS A 240 27.83 -2.61 23.29
N LEU A 241 27.87 -3.58 24.20
CA LEU A 241 26.76 -4.52 24.35
C LEU A 241 25.62 -3.86 25.11
N GLU A 242 24.47 -3.72 24.47
CA GLU A 242 23.23 -3.24 25.11
C GLU A 242 22.47 -4.39 25.76
N GLN A 243 22.33 -5.51 25.04
CA GLN A 243 21.60 -6.67 25.52
C GLN A 243 22.10 -7.94 24.85
N ARG A 244 22.20 -9.03 25.62
CA ARG A 244 22.36 -10.38 25.09
C ARG A 244 21.00 -11.00 24.85
N ILE A 245 20.71 -11.36 23.62
CA ILE A 245 19.45 -11.97 23.22
C ILE A 245 19.58 -13.48 23.39
N GLN A 246 18.86 -14.01 24.34
CA GLN A 246 18.79 -15.44 24.58
C GLN A 246 17.55 -16.01 23.85
N PRO A 247 17.60 -17.24 23.39
CA PRO A 247 16.39 -17.93 22.92
C PRO A 247 15.35 -17.95 24.03
N HIS A 248 14.10 -17.71 23.69
CA HIS A 248 13.00 -17.77 24.64
C HIS A 248 12.85 -19.18 25.27
N ALA A 249 12.22 -19.25 26.42
CA ALA A 249 11.86 -20.52 27.04
C ALA A 249 11.04 -21.42 26.06
N PRO A 250 11.13 -22.76 26.15
CA PRO A 250 10.50 -23.65 25.18
C PRO A 250 9.01 -23.41 24.95
N GLU A 251 8.26 -23.03 25.98
CA GLU A 251 6.83 -22.74 25.87
C GLU A 251 6.54 -21.42 25.19
N GLU A 252 7.27 -20.35 25.56
CA GLU A 252 7.18 -19.04 24.91
C GLU A 252 7.60 -19.12 23.44
N ARG A 253 8.63 -19.93 23.16
CA ARG A 253 9.11 -20.18 21.79
C ARG A 253 8.04 -20.84 20.92
N ARG A 254 7.28 -21.80 21.47
CA ARG A 254 6.18 -22.45 20.74
C ARG A 254 5.10 -21.45 20.36
N SER A 255 4.63 -20.67 21.32
CA SER A 255 3.59 -19.65 21.09
C SER A 255 4.02 -18.64 20.03
N GLN A 256 5.25 -18.13 20.11
CA GLN A 256 5.79 -17.19 19.12
C GLN A 256 5.97 -17.82 17.73
N LEU A 257 6.38 -19.09 17.66
CA LEU A 257 6.50 -19.80 16.39
C LEU A 257 5.13 -20.02 15.74
N ASP A 258 4.11 -20.37 16.52
CA ASP A 258 2.75 -20.55 16.01
C ASP A 258 2.16 -19.24 15.52
N GLU A 259 2.38 -18.14 16.24
CA GLU A 259 1.99 -16.79 15.81
C GLU A 259 2.69 -16.37 14.52
N ARG A 260 4.01 -16.55 14.43
CA ARG A 260 4.77 -16.24 13.21
C ARG A 260 4.37 -17.10 12.00
N ARG A 261 4.02 -18.37 12.24
CA ARG A 261 3.48 -19.25 11.19
C ARG A 261 2.12 -18.78 10.72
N ALA A 262 1.24 -18.36 11.64
CA ALA A 262 -0.04 -17.78 11.28
C ALA A 262 0.12 -16.52 10.44
N GLN A 263 1.02 -15.60 10.84
CA GLN A 263 1.36 -14.39 10.07
C GLN A 263 1.86 -14.72 8.65
N LEU A 264 2.77 -15.68 8.51
CA LEU A 264 3.26 -16.12 7.19
C LEU A 264 2.15 -16.73 6.33
N THR A 265 1.22 -17.44 6.95
CA THR A 265 0.06 -18.01 6.25
C THR A 265 -0.86 -16.91 5.73
N GLU A 266 -1.20 -15.95 6.57
CA GLU A 266 -2.01 -14.78 6.17
C GLU A 266 -1.32 -13.97 5.07
N GLU A 267 -0.02 -13.78 5.16
CA GLU A 267 0.78 -13.10 4.13
C GLU A 267 0.73 -13.82 2.78
N LEU A 268 0.80 -15.15 2.79
CA LEU A 268 0.67 -15.94 1.56
C LEU A 268 -0.74 -15.81 0.95
N ILE A 269 -1.78 -15.90 1.79
CA ILE A 269 -3.17 -15.75 1.35
C ILE A 269 -3.40 -14.36 0.78
N ALA A 270 -2.94 -13.31 1.47
CA ALA A 270 -3.05 -11.93 1.00
C ALA A 270 -2.36 -11.74 -0.36
N ARG A 271 -1.16 -12.31 -0.53
CA ARG A 271 -0.44 -12.28 -1.82
C ARG A 271 -1.23 -12.96 -2.93
N ARG A 272 -1.82 -14.12 -2.67
CA ARG A 272 -2.64 -14.86 -3.64
C ARG A 272 -3.88 -14.08 -4.04
N ASN A 273 -4.54 -13.48 -3.06
CA ASN A 273 -5.69 -12.62 -3.31
C ASN A 273 -5.30 -11.43 -4.20
N GLN A 274 -4.18 -10.74 -3.89
CA GLN A 274 -3.70 -9.62 -4.70
C GLN A 274 -3.40 -10.06 -6.13
N GLN A 275 -2.70 -11.18 -6.33
CA GLN A 275 -2.43 -11.72 -7.66
C GLN A 275 -3.70 -12.03 -8.45
N ALA A 276 -4.73 -12.52 -7.79
CA ALA A 276 -6.02 -12.80 -8.43
C ALA A 276 -6.75 -11.51 -8.85
N VAL A 277 -6.70 -10.48 -7.99
CA VAL A 277 -7.25 -9.14 -8.29
C VAL A 277 -6.49 -8.50 -9.45
N ASP A 278 -5.15 -8.48 -9.40
CA ASP A 278 -4.32 -7.91 -10.48
C ASP A 278 -4.62 -8.57 -11.82
N LYS A 279 -4.69 -9.90 -11.85
CA LYS A 279 -5.05 -10.66 -13.05
C LYS A 279 -6.45 -10.34 -13.57
N ALA A 280 -7.43 -10.18 -12.67
CA ALA A 280 -8.77 -9.80 -13.07
C ALA A 280 -8.79 -8.39 -13.69
N ILE A 281 -8.08 -7.44 -13.10
CA ILE A 281 -7.95 -6.07 -13.63
C ILE A 281 -7.24 -6.08 -14.99
N GLU A 282 -6.14 -6.83 -15.16
CA GLU A 282 -5.44 -6.98 -16.44
C GLU A 282 -6.38 -7.50 -17.55
N LEU A 283 -7.20 -8.50 -17.23
CA LEU A 283 -8.19 -9.03 -18.17
C LEU A 283 -9.24 -7.98 -18.56
N LEU A 284 -9.72 -7.19 -17.60
CA LEU A 284 -10.67 -6.10 -17.89
C LEU A 284 -10.03 -5.02 -18.76
N ILE A 285 -8.80 -4.61 -18.47
CA ILE A 285 -8.05 -3.62 -19.27
C ILE A 285 -7.86 -4.15 -20.70
N SER A 286 -7.43 -5.41 -20.84
CA SER A 286 -7.17 -6.00 -22.17
C SER A 286 -8.42 -6.14 -23.05
N GLY A 287 -9.60 -6.26 -22.42
CA GLY A 287 -10.88 -6.34 -23.11
C GLY A 287 -11.59 -5.01 -23.35
N ALA A 288 -11.09 -3.92 -22.75
CA ALA A 288 -11.73 -2.62 -22.79
C ALA A 288 -11.17 -1.73 -23.93
N LYS A 289 -12.04 -0.85 -24.44
CA LYS A 289 -11.62 0.28 -25.27
C LYS A 289 -11.45 1.49 -24.37
N ILE A 290 -10.18 1.92 -24.21
CA ILE A 290 -9.82 3.05 -23.34
C ILE A 290 -9.29 4.16 -24.24
N GLN A 291 -9.89 5.34 -24.17
CA GLN A 291 -9.42 6.54 -24.87
C GLN A 291 -9.27 7.67 -23.86
N ILE A 292 -8.09 8.26 -23.79
CA ILE A 292 -7.80 9.38 -22.90
C ILE A 292 -7.69 10.64 -23.72
N ALA A 293 -8.47 11.66 -23.38
CA ALA A 293 -8.49 12.95 -24.03
C ALA A 293 -7.45 13.90 -23.40
N ASP A 294 -6.18 13.77 -23.75
CA ASP A 294 -5.05 14.52 -23.17
C ASP A 294 -5.31 16.04 -23.09
N SER A 295 -5.90 16.65 -24.12
CA SER A 295 -6.23 18.08 -24.12
C SER A 295 -7.28 18.49 -23.10
N ALA A 296 -8.09 17.53 -22.64
CA ALA A 296 -9.16 17.76 -21.68
C ALA A 296 -8.73 17.50 -20.23
N LEU A 297 -7.56 16.87 -19.98
CA LEU A 297 -7.12 16.51 -18.62
C LEU A 297 -6.69 17.72 -17.79
N GLY A 298 -6.04 18.74 -18.40
CA GLY A 298 -5.46 19.86 -17.67
C GLY A 298 -4.11 19.56 -17.02
N PHE A 299 -3.55 18.37 -17.23
CA PHE A 299 -2.21 17.96 -16.83
C PHE A 299 -1.67 16.93 -17.85
N PRO A 300 -0.33 16.78 -18.01
CA PRO A 300 0.25 15.76 -18.89
C PRO A 300 0.04 14.38 -18.29
N TYR A 301 -0.63 13.50 -19.04
CA TYR A 301 -0.84 12.13 -18.59
C TYR A 301 0.39 11.26 -18.86
N THR A 302 0.90 10.64 -17.79
CA THR A 302 2.05 9.72 -17.78
C THR A 302 1.70 8.33 -17.27
N GLY A 303 0.40 8.01 -17.16
CA GLY A 303 -0.09 6.74 -16.64
C GLY A 303 0.06 5.57 -17.62
N GLN A 304 -0.38 4.40 -17.20
CA GLN A 304 -0.16 3.12 -17.87
C GLN A 304 -1.31 2.71 -18.82
N LEU A 305 -2.47 3.39 -18.74
CA LEU A 305 -3.67 3.02 -19.49
C LEU A 305 -3.77 3.70 -20.87
N ARG A 306 -2.67 4.26 -21.40
CA ARG A 306 -2.63 4.67 -22.80
C ARG A 306 -2.72 3.43 -23.68
N HIS A 307 -3.87 3.22 -24.29
CA HIS A 307 -4.01 2.21 -25.33
C HIS A 307 -4.06 2.81 -26.72
N ASN A 308 -3.42 2.07 -27.59
CA ASN A 308 -3.39 2.20 -29.04
C ASN A 308 -4.77 2.19 -29.68
#